data_7a6706742e0dae605bb56c7cb8633020
#
_entry.id   7a6706742e0dae605bb56c7cb8633020
#
_cell.length_a   1.000
_cell.length_b   1.000
_cell.length_c   1.000
_cell.angle_alpha   90.00
_cell.angle_beta   90.00
_cell.angle_gamma   90.00
#
_symmetry.space_group_name_H-M   'P 1'
#
loop_
_entity.id
_entity.type
_entity.pdbx_description
1 polymer ?
#
loop_
_entity_poly.entity_id
_entity_poly.type
_entity_poly.pdbx_seq_one_letter_code
_entity_poly.pdbx_strand_id
1 'polypeptide(L)' 'MNIDTETIVSVSEANQNFSRVTRIADSMGEAVIFKNNRPKYLLIDLEGPPLSGLSEKEKLRFVAERRLNENRPAAGNK' A
#
# COMPACT_ATOMS: atom_id res chain seq x y z
N MET A 1 -14.24 -10.01 3.87
CA MET A 1 -13.65 -8.82 3.33
C MET A 1 -13.33 -8.96 1.84
N ASN A 2 -13.59 -7.95 1.13
CA ASN A 2 -13.39 -8.01 -0.30
C ASN A 2 -12.10 -7.34 -0.68
N ILE A 3 -11.25 -8.09 -1.36
CA ILE A 3 -10.08 -7.49 -1.96
C ILE A 3 -10.46 -7.14 -3.38
N ASP A 4 -10.34 -5.86 -3.68
CA ASP A 4 -10.62 -5.41 -5.03
C ASP A 4 -9.49 -5.88 -5.93
N THR A 5 -9.80 -6.77 -6.85
CA THR A 5 -8.77 -7.32 -7.73
C THR A 5 -8.13 -6.24 -8.58
N GLU A 6 -8.77 -5.09 -8.72
CA GLU A 6 -8.18 -3.99 -9.48
C GLU A 6 -7.01 -3.35 -8.76
N THR A 7 -6.88 -3.59 -7.46
CA THR A 7 -5.76 -3.04 -6.69
C THR A 7 -4.58 -4.00 -6.61
N ILE A 8 -4.69 -5.17 -7.22
CA ILE A 8 -3.66 -6.20 -7.11
C ILE A 8 -2.91 -6.34 -8.42
N VAL A 9 -1.58 -6.24 -8.35
CA VAL A 9 -0.73 -6.48 -9.52
C VAL A 9 0.41 -7.39 -9.11
N SER A 10 0.96 -8.11 -10.07
CA SER A 10 2.13 -8.94 -9.80
C SER A 10 3.39 -8.09 -9.85
N VAL A 11 4.47 -8.62 -9.29
CA VAL A 11 5.77 -7.94 -9.39
C VAL A 11 6.16 -7.76 -10.85
N SER A 12 5.90 -8.77 -11.68
CA SER A 12 6.23 -8.68 -13.11
C SER A 12 5.49 -7.54 -13.77
N GLU A 13 4.20 -7.41 -13.50
CA GLU A 13 3.42 -6.32 -14.06
C GLU A 13 3.92 -4.98 -13.55
N ALA A 14 4.26 -4.91 -12.28
CA ALA A 14 4.74 -3.66 -11.70
C ALA A 14 6.05 -3.24 -12.37
N ASN A 15 6.93 -4.20 -12.61
CA ASN A 15 8.20 -3.90 -13.28
C ASN A 15 8.00 -3.45 -14.71
N GLN A 16 7.05 -4.04 -15.41
CA GLN A 16 6.82 -3.73 -16.80
C GLN A 16 6.08 -2.43 -17.00
N ASN A 17 5.22 -2.09 -16.06
CA ASN A 17 4.37 -0.92 -16.24
C ASN A 17 4.07 -0.28 -14.88
N PHE A 18 5.08 0.37 -14.33
CA PHE A 18 4.91 1.02 -13.03
C PHE A 18 3.89 2.15 -13.08
N SER A 19 3.74 2.78 -14.25
CA SER A 19 2.73 3.83 -14.42
C SER A 19 1.33 3.31 -14.12
N ARG A 20 1.07 2.07 -14.47
CA ARG A 20 -0.24 1.48 -14.18
C ARG A 20 -0.42 1.30 -12.67
N VAL A 21 0.64 0.88 -11.99
CA VAL A 21 0.58 0.69 -10.55
C VAL A 21 0.28 2.01 -9.85
N THR A 22 0.94 3.09 -10.27
CA THR A 22 0.70 4.39 -9.66
C THR A 22 -0.71 4.88 -9.96
N ARG A 23 -1.25 4.59 -11.14
CA ARG A 23 -2.63 4.97 -11.46
C ARG A 23 -3.62 4.23 -10.55
N ILE A 24 -3.35 2.97 -10.28
CA ILE A 24 -4.18 2.21 -9.37
C ILE A 24 -4.15 2.85 -7.98
N ALA A 25 -2.96 3.17 -7.51
CA ALA A 25 -2.83 3.81 -6.20
C ALA A 25 -3.54 5.16 -6.17
N ASP A 26 -3.44 5.93 -7.25
CA ASP A 26 -4.12 7.22 -7.31
C ASP A 26 -5.63 7.07 -7.28
N SER A 27 -6.13 6.04 -7.95
CA SER A 27 -7.57 5.83 -8.08
C SER A 27 -8.17 5.18 -6.85
N MET A 28 -7.47 4.19 -6.30
CA MET A 28 -8.01 3.37 -5.22
C MET A 28 -7.42 3.69 -3.85
N GLY A 29 -6.40 4.55 -3.82
CA GLY A 29 -5.72 4.88 -2.59
C GLY A 29 -4.47 4.06 -2.34
N GLU A 30 -4.43 2.86 -2.87
CA GLU A 30 -3.26 2.00 -2.70
C GLU A 30 -3.27 0.92 -3.77
N ALA A 31 -2.12 0.33 -3.98
CA ALA A 31 -1.97 -0.81 -4.87
C ALA A 31 -1.14 -1.87 -4.15
N VAL A 32 -1.58 -3.12 -4.24
CA VAL A 32 -0.89 -4.23 -3.59
C VAL A 32 -0.11 -4.99 -4.65
N ILE A 33 1.16 -5.21 -4.40
CA ILE A 33 2.03 -5.91 -5.33
C ILE A 33 2.29 -7.30 -4.78
N PHE A 34 1.89 -8.30 -5.56
CA PHE A 34 2.00 -9.70 -5.18
C PHE A 34 3.26 -10.32 -5.75
N LYS A 35 3.85 -11.20 -4.98
CA LYS A 35 4.95 -12.02 -5.43
C LYS A 35 4.68 -13.45 -4.96
N ASN A 36 4.74 -14.39 -5.89
CA ASN A 36 4.49 -15.81 -5.59
C ASN A 36 3.15 -16.00 -4.89
N ASN A 37 2.14 -15.32 -5.44
CA ASN A 37 0.77 -15.42 -4.93
C ASN A 37 0.58 -14.90 -3.53
N ARG A 38 1.48 -14.04 -3.07
CA ARG A 38 1.38 -13.44 -1.74
C ARG A 38 1.52 -11.94 -1.83
N PRO A 39 0.77 -11.20 -1.04
CA PRO A 39 1.01 -9.76 -0.96
C PRO A 39 2.40 -9.53 -0.40
N LYS A 40 3.17 -8.73 -1.11
CA LYS A 40 4.55 -8.47 -0.72
C LYS A 40 4.82 -7.00 -0.51
N TYR A 41 4.29 -6.15 -1.37
CA TYR A 41 4.56 -4.72 -1.31
C TYR A 41 3.25 -3.96 -1.36
N LEU A 42 3.26 -2.77 -0.79
CA LEU A 42 2.11 -1.90 -0.80
C LEU A 42 2.55 -0.52 -1.26
N LEU A 43 1.88 0.00 -2.27
CA LEU A 43 2.12 1.35 -2.74
C LEU A 43 0.94 2.21 -2.30
N ILE A 44 1.20 3.24 -1.54
CA ILE A 44 0.15 4.10 -1.00
C ILE A 44 0.24 5.48 -1.63
N ASP A 45 -0.90 6.01 -2.04
CA ASP A 45 -0.98 7.38 -2.53
C ASP A 45 -1.10 8.30 -1.32
N LEU A 46 -0.03 9.03 -1.04
CA LEU A 46 -0.02 9.91 0.13
C LEU A 46 -0.70 11.25 -0.14
N GLU A 47 -1.12 11.49 -1.37
CA GLU A 47 -1.79 12.75 -1.73
C GLU A 47 -3.29 12.59 -1.86
N GLY A 48 -3.78 11.36 -1.82
CA GLY A 48 -5.22 11.11 -1.89
C GLY A 48 -5.85 11.09 -0.51
N PRO A 49 -7.21 11.21 -0.47
CA PRO A 49 -7.90 11.14 0.80
C PRO A 49 -7.68 9.80 1.46
N PRO A 50 -7.66 9.72 2.77
CA PRO A 50 -7.83 10.84 3.70
C PRO A 50 -6.55 11.58 4.03
N LEU A 51 -5.45 11.27 3.34
CA LEU A 51 -4.15 11.81 3.69
C LEU A 51 -3.89 13.17 3.08
N SER A 52 -4.69 13.57 2.10
CA SER A 52 -4.42 14.78 1.33
C SER A 52 -4.37 16.05 2.17
N GLY A 53 -5.07 16.07 3.29
CA GLY A 53 -5.08 17.26 4.14
C GLY A 53 -3.96 17.31 5.17
N LEU A 54 -3.11 16.32 5.20
CA LEU A 54 -2.04 16.23 6.20
C LEU A 54 -0.77 16.90 5.69
N SER A 55 0.06 17.37 6.63
CA SER A 55 1.37 17.86 6.29
C SER A 55 2.25 16.67 5.87
N GLU A 56 3.39 16.97 5.26
CA GLU A 56 4.31 15.91 4.88
C GLU A 56 4.78 15.13 6.09
N LYS A 57 5.02 15.81 7.19
CA LYS A 57 5.44 15.16 8.41
C LYS A 57 4.37 14.20 8.91
N GLU A 58 3.13 14.63 8.86
CA GLU A 58 2.02 13.79 9.29
C GLU A 58 1.83 12.60 8.38
N LYS A 59 2.03 12.78 7.07
CA LYS A 59 1.93 11.67 6.14
C LYS A 59 3.00 10.63 6.42
N LEU A 60 4.21 11.08 6.71
CA LEU A 60 5.30 10.15 7.02
C LEU A 60 5.04 9.44 8.34
N ARG A 61 4.45 10.13 9.30
CA ARG A 61 4.08 9.50 10.57
C ARG A 61 3.03 8.41 10.34
N PHE A 62 2.05 8.70 9.49
CA PHE A 62 1.02 7.72 9.16
C PHE A 62 1.65 6.44 8.63
N VAL A 63 2.59 6.59 7.69
CA VAL A 63 3.24 5.43 7.09
C VAL A 63 4.03 4.66 8.15
N ALA A 64 4.76 5.37 8.99
CA ALA A 64 5.57 4.74 10.02
C ALA A 64 4.70 3.99 11.02
N GLU A 65 3.60 4.59 11.42
CA GLU A 65 2.72 3.94 12.40
C GLU A 65 2.05 2.71 11.80
N ARG A 66 1.66 2.80 10.54
CA ARG A 66 1.07 1.64 9.89
C ARG A 66 2.06 0.50 9.83
N ARG A 67 3.31 0.81 9.48
CA ARG A 67 4.34 -0.21 9.40
C ARG A 67 4.60 -0.85 10.76
N LEU A 68 4.65 -0.04 11.81
CA LEU A 68 4.86 -0.56 13.14
C LEU A 68 3.73 -1.48 13.57
N ASN A 69 2.51 -1.10 13.26
CA ASN A 69 1.36 -1.93 13.62
C ASN A 69 1.40 -3.27 12.92
N GLU A 70 1.81 -3.28 11.66
CA GLU A 70 1.81 -4.51 10.90
C GLU A 70 2.98 -5.41 11.25
N ASN A 71 4.06 -4.83 11.74
CA ASN A 71 5.23 -5.61 12.13
C ASN A 71 5.26 -5.95 13.59
N ARG A 72 4.28 -5.46 14.34
CA ARG A 72 4.22 -5.73 15.76
C ARG A 72 4.08 -7.23 15.96
N PRO A 73 4.89 -7.81 16.81
CA PRO A 73 4.71 -9.21 17.15
C PRO A 73 3.29 -9.39 17.59
N ALA A 74 2.65 -10.34 17.04
CA ALA A 74 1.31 -10.58 17.39
C ALA A 74 1.25 -10.60 18.85
N ALA A 75 0.52 -9.72 19.33
CA ALA A 75 0.48 -9.49 20.71
C ALA A 75 0.60 -10.80 21.35
N GLY A 76 1.67 -10.99 21.80
CA GLY A 76 1.90 -12.20 22.37
C GLY A 76 2.01 -13.30 21.45
N ASN A 77 2.27 -13.09 20.44
CA ASN A 77 2.43 -14.18 19.61
C ASN A 77 3.69 -14.85 19.82
N LYS A 78 3.47 -14.36 20.25
CA LYS A 78 4.25 -14.62 20.65
C LYS A 78 4.70 -14.86 20.73
#